data_38f0f7ff643a4478287a9e690faedd87
#
_entry.id   38f0f7ff643a4478287a9e690faedd87
#
_cell.length_a   1.000
_cell.length_b   1.000
_cell.length_c   1.000
_cell.angle_alpha   90.00
_cell.angle_beta   90.00
_cell.angle_gamma   90.00
#
_symmetry.space_group_name_H-M   'P 1'
#
loop_
_entity.id
_entity.type
_entity.pdbx_description
1 polymer ?
#
loop_
_entity_poly.entity_id
_entity_poly.type
_entity_poly.pdbx_seq_one_letter_code
_entity_poly.pdbx_strand_id
1 'polypeptide(L)'
;MALFLILCAGGFVGAREAAKRLFFQNPDYQVKTIELQTDGTLQREQVLKAADLHEGTNIFSVNLAKVRDRIQQLPQADEVEVVRKLPSEIEIRIVERKPVAWITSETEITDPFASDSAFLVGARGVLMKQKKLLPEYLGLPLIVGCSGESLEAGKTLESPEAKTALELLRLTESSFLQTRFQIREIDISKNYCLLVTDKNRSRVMFALNDLEEQLRRLQVFLDYCDNTKQDLETLNLVAQRNIPVTFTSAAADVINDTLEPPVEPRIMKAIPVHGPENRAHQVPGTQQTASSAPKSRAASMIPPKAIHNQQKKAE
;
A
#
# COMPACT_ATOMS: atom_id res chain seq x y z
N MET A 1 32.39 -66.29 -8.64
CA MET A 1 31.99 -64.87 -8.78
C MET A 1 30.68 -64.69 -9.54
N ALA A 2 30.53 -65.24 -10.74
CA ALA A 2 29.30 -65.06 -11.54
C ALA A 2 28.03 -65.59 -10.86
N LEU A 3 28.07 -66.73 -10.22
CA LEU A 3 26.93 -67.36 -9.51
C LEU A 3 26.47 -66.52 -8.31
N PHE A 4 27.40 -65.86 -7.59
CA PHE A 4 27.10 -65.00 -6.46
C PHE A 4 26.42 -63.71 -6.94
N LEU A 5 26.87 -63.13 -8.06
CA LEU A 5 26.24 -61.92 -8.67
C LEU A 5 24.81 -62.23 -9.17
N ILE A 6 24.57 -63.40 -9.73
CA ILE A 6 23.23 -63.81 -10.17
C ILE A 6 22.29 -64.02 -8.97
N LEU A 7 22.76 -64.63 -7.88
CA LEU A 7 21.99 -64.79 -6.66
C LEU A 7 21.66 -63.44 -5.99
N CYS A 8 22.61 -62.53 -5.92
CA CYS A 8 22.38 -61.16 -5.41
C CYS A 8 21.39 -60.40 -6.29
N ALA A 9 21.53 -60.46 -7.62
CA ALA A 9 20.61 -59.83 -8.55
C ALA A 9 19.20 -60.42 -8.46
N GLY A 10 19.06 -61.74 -8.39
CA GLY A 10 17.77 -62.44 -8.20
C GLY A 10 17.11 -62.10 -6.85
N GLY A 11 17.88 -62.07 -5.78
CA GLY A 11 17.42 -61.64 -4.47
C GLY A 11 16.94 -60.17 -4.44
N PHE A 12 17.68 -59.28 -5.10
CA PHE A 12 17.30 -57.87 -5.21
C PHE A 12 16.01 -57.66 -6.03
N VAL A 13 15.87 -58.38 -7.16
CA VAL A 13 14.64 -58.31 -7.96
C VAL A 13 13.46 -58.88 -7.19
N GLY A 14 13.63 -60.04 -6.51
CA GLY A 14 12.58 -60.65 -5.70
C GLY A 14 12.14 -59.73 -4.53
N ALA A 15 13.10 -59.15 -3.82
CA ALA A 15 12.79 -58.21 -2.74
C ALA A 15 12.06 -56.95 -3.24
N ARG A 16 12.43 -56.45 -4.40
CA ARG A 16 11.78 -55.30 -5.04
C ARG A 16 10.33 -55.59 -5.44
N GLU A 17 10.06 -56.76 -6.01
CA GLU A 17 8.70 -57.17 -6.37
C GLU A 17 7.84 -57.46 -5.14
N ALA A 18 8.41 -58.07 -4.10
CA ALA A 18 7.73 -58.26 -2.82
C ALA A 18 7.38 -56.91 -2.17
N ALA A 19 8.30 -55.95 -2.16
CA ALA A 19 8.05 -54.62 -1.65
C ALA A 19 6.96 -53.88 -2.46
N LYS A 20 6.96 -54.01 -3.79
CA LYS A 20 5.88 -53.46 -4.62
C LYS A 20 4.51 -54.04 -4.22
N ARG A 21 4.38 -55.32 -4.08
CA ARG A 21 3.10 -55.95 -3.72
C ARG A 21 2.66 -55.60 -2.31
N LEU A 22 3.57 -55.57 -1.35
CA LEU A 22 3.26 -55.34 0.05
C LEU A 22 2.94 -53.85 0.35
N PHE A 23 3.61 -52.91 -0.30
CA PHE A 23 3.47 -51.48 0.02
C PHE A 23 2.70 -50.69 -1.05
N PHE A 24 3.01 -50.90 -2.34
CA PHE A 24 2.44 -50.08 -3.39
C PHE A 24 1.12 -50.61 -3.98
N GLN A 25 0.87 -51.94 -3.89
CA GLN A 25 -0.36 -52.55 -4.41
C GLN A 25 -1.36 -52.93 -3.29
N ASN A 26 -1.00 -52.73 -2.04
CA ASN A 26 -1.88 -53.00 -0.92
C ASN A 26 -2.93 -51.89 -0.76
N PRO A 27 -4.25 -52.21 -0.77
CA PRO A 27 -5.33 -51.25 -0.61
C PRO A 27 -5.35 -50.57 0.76
N ASP A 28 -4.70 -51.15 1.78
CA ASP A 28 -4.60 -50.53 3.10
C ASP A 28 -3.76 -49.26 3.10
N TYR A 29 -2.84 -49.14 2.14
CA TYR A 29 -1.98 -47.95 1.97
C TYR A 29 -2.49 -46.96 0.92
N GLN A 30 -3.75 -47.02 0.54
CA GLN A 30 -4.40 -46.00 -0.24
C GLN A 30 -4.80 -44.84 0.67
N VAL A 31 -4.57 -43.59 0.23
CA VAL A 31 -5.00 -42.40 0.94
C VAL A 31 -6.53 -42.39 1.04
N LYS A 32 -7.04 -42.61 2.25
CA LYS A 32 -8.48 -42.57 2.56
C LYS A 32 -8.91 -41.24 3.11
N THR A 33 -8.00 -40.55 3.82
CA THR A 33 -8.29 -39.29 4.49
C THR A 33 -7.19 -38.29 4.24
N ILE A 34 -7.58 -37.07 3.86
CA ILE A 34 -6.69 -35.94 3.77
C ILE A 34 -7.21 -34.92 4.80
N GLU A 35 -6.50 -34.79 5.91
CA GLU A 35 -6.83 -33.79 6.93
C GLU A 35 -6.20 -32.45 6.58
N LEU A 36 -7.01 -31.39 6.55
CA LEU A 36 -6.55 -30.03 6.32
C LEU A 36 -6.79 -29.18 7.57
N GLN A 37 -5.73 -28.58 8.09
CA GLN A 37 -5.76 -27.60 9.17
C GLN A 37 -5.22 -26.28 8.62
N THR A 38 -6.03 -25.22 8.72
CA THR A 38 -5.66 -23.86 8.34
C THR A 38 -6.18 -22.86 9.38
N ASP A 39 -5.46 -21.77 9.60
CA ASP A 39 -5.80 -20.70 10.56
C ASP A 39 -6.49 -19.51 9.89
N GLY A 40 -6.90 -19.61 8.61
CA GLY A 40 -7.47 -18.48 7.88
C GLY A 40 -8.63 -18.84 6.96
N THR A 41 -8.58 -18.38 5.72
CA THR A 41 -9.69 -18.38 4.76
C THR A 41 -9.54 -19.37 3.60
N LEU A 42 -8.41 -20.08 3.53
CA LEU A 42 -8.16 -21.08 2.48
C LEU A 42 -9.15 -22.21 2.56
N GLN A 43 -9.77 -22.50 1.43
CA GLN A 43 -10.76 -23.56 1.32
C GLN A 43 -10.09 -24.89 0.95
N ARG A 44 -10.64 -25.99 1.49
CA ARG A 44 -10.14 -27.35 1.25
C ARG A 44 -9.96 -27.65 -0.24
N GLU A 45 -10.95 -27.28 -1.05
CA GLU A 45 -10.96 -27.55 -2.49
C GLU A 45 -9.82 -26.82 -3.21
N GLN A 46 -9.51 -25.57 -2.79
CA GLN A 46 -8.39 -24.81 -3.35
C GLN A 46 -7.05 -25.44 -3.04
N VAL A 47 -6.87 -25.89 -1.79
CA VAL A 47 -5.63 -26.54 -1.34
C VAL A 47 -5.44 -27.88 -2.04
N LEU A 48 -6.46 -28.73 -2.09
CA LEU A 48 -6.39 -30.03 -2.76
C LEU A 48 -6.11 -29.91 -4.26
N LYS A 49 -6.74 -28.94 -4.90
CA LYS A 49 -6.49 -28.63 -6.32
C LYS A 49 -5.04 -28.18 -6.56
N ALA A 50 -4.52 -27.28 -5.72
CA ALA A 50 -3.13 -26.83 -5.82
C ALA A 50 -2.15 -27.97 -5.55
N ALA A 51 -2.42 -28.79 -4.55
CA ALA A 51 -1.62 -29.96 -4.17
C ALA A 51 -1.58 -31.05 -5.25
N ASP A 52 -2.61 -31.12 -6.13
CA ASP A 52 -2.83 -32.21 -7.07
C ASP A 52 -2.87 -33.56 -6.31
N LEU A 53 -3.58 -33.56 -5.19
CA LEU A 53 -3.69 -34.68 -4.28
C LEU A 53 -5.10 -35.26 -4.28
N HIS A 54 -5.22 -36.56 -4.51
CA HIS A 54 -6.49 -37.27 -4.63
C HIS A 54 -6.55 -38.45 -3.69
N GLU A 55 -7.71 -38.71 -3.14
CA GLU A 55 -8.01 -39.91 -2.40
C GLU A 55 -7.87 -41.15 -3.32
N GLY A 56 -7.51 -42.29 -2.79
CA GLY A 56 -7.28 -43.53 -3.55
C GLY A 56 -5.85 -43.68 -4.10
N THR A 57 -5.04 -42.62 -4.06
CA THR A 57 -3.61 -42.70 -4.45
C THR A 57 -2.84 -43.49 -3.38
N ASN A 58 -1.88 -44.32 -3.78
CA ASN A 58 -1.04 -45.03 -2.81
C ASN A 58 -0.20 -44.02 -2.01
N ILE A 59 -0.26 -44.10 -0.68
CA ILE A 59 0.36 -43.14 0.24
C ILE A 59 1.89 -43.03 0.07
N PHE A 60 2.56 -44.10 -0.31
CA PHE A 60 4.01 -44.13 -0.53
C PHE A 60 4.41 -43.52 -1.89
N SER A 61 3.48 -43.47 -2.84
CA SER A 61 3.72 -42.82 -4.14
C SER A 61 3.60 -41.30 -4.09
N VAL A 62 2.94 -40.73 -3.06
CA VAL A 62 2.80 -39.29 -2.88
C VAL A 62 4.14 -38.69 -2.48
N ASN A 63 4.64 -37.75 -3.29
CA ASN A 63 5.81 -36.95 -2.97
C ASN A 63 5.41 -35.73 -2.12
N LEU A 64 5.57 -35.84 -0.79
CA LEU A 64 5.16 -34.79 0.17
C LEU A 64 5.88 -33.47 -0.07
N ALA A 65 7.15 -33.50 -0.47
CA ALA A 65 7.90 -32.27 -0.76
C ALA A 65 7.27 -31.52 -1.96
N LYS A 66 6.93 -32.26 -3.02
CA LYS A 66 6.27 -31.68 -4.19
C LYS A 66 4.87 -31.13 -3.86
N VAL A 67 4.12 -31.85 -3.03
CA VAL A 67 2.80 -31.40 -2.53
C VAL A 67 2.96 -30.11 -1.74
N ARG A 68 3.88 -30.06 -0.78
CA ARG A 68 4.20 -28.87 0.00
C ARG A 68 4.58 -27.69 -0.90
N ASP A 69 5.51 -27.90 -1.83
CA ASP A 69 6.01 -26.83 -2.72
C ASP A 69 4.91 -26.26 -3.61
N ARG A 70 3.96 -27.10 -4.05
CA ARG A 70 2.78 -26.65 -4.81
C ARG A 70 1.80 -25.81 -3.95
N ILE A 71 1.54 -26.25 -2.72
CA ILE A 71 0.68 -25.48 -1.80
C ILE A 71 1.35 -24.15 -1.43
N GLN A 72 2.69 -24.15 -1.25
CA GLN A 72 3.47 -22.96 -0.95
C GLN A 72 3.38 -21.87 -2.05
N GLN A 73 3.00 -22.24 -3.27
CA GLN A 73 2.77 -21.30 -4.37
C GLN A 73 1.45 -20.53 -4.24
N LEU A 74 0.55 -20.96 -3.34
CA LEU A 74 -0.66 -20.18 -3.06
C LEU A 74 -0.28 -18.84 -2.39
N PRO A 75 -0.79 -17.69 -2.87
CA PRO A 75 -0.43 -16.37 -2.31
C PRO A 75 -0.71 -16.26 -0.81
N GLN A 76 -1.76 -16.93 -0.35
CA GLN A 76 -2.19 -16.91 1.06
C GLN A 76 -1.36 -17.83 1.95
N ALA A 77 -0.65 -18.84 1.40
CA ALA A 77 0.12 -19.77 2.20
C ALA A 77 1.46 -19.15 2.65
N ASP A 78 1.70 -19.07 3.95
CA ASP A 78 2.95 -18.61 4.53
C ASP A 78 3.87 -19.76 4.88
N GLU A 79 3.38 -20.70 5.69
CA GLU A 79 4.09 -21.93 6.03
C GLU A 79 3.21 -23.12 5.75
N VAL A 80 3.80 -24.18 5.17
CA VAL A 80 3.11 -25.40 4.81
C VAL A 80 3.87 -26.61 5.34
N GLU A 81 3.20 -27.39 6.15
CA GLU A 81 3.66 -28.68 6.61
C GLU A 81 2.78 -29.78 6.03
N VAL A 82 3.41 -30.83 5.47
CA VAL A 82 2.69 -32.00 4.96
C VAL A 82 3.28 -33.23 5.60
N VAL A 83 2.45 -33.98 6.33
CA VAL A 83 2.85 -35.14 7.09
C VAL A 83 2.08 -36.36 6.63
N ARG A 84 2.79 -37.49 6.48
CA ARG A 84 2.18 -38.79 6.21
C ARG A 84 1.88 -39.50 7.51
N LYS A 85 0.62 -39.80 7.78
CA LYS A 85 0.15 -40.64 8.89
C LYS A 85 -0.26 -42.00 8.38
N LEU A 86 0.57 -43.00 8.61
CA LEU A 86 0.26 -44.34 8.18
C LEU A 86 -0.93 -44.92 8.95
N PRO A 87 -1.73 -45.80 8.32
CA PRO A 87 -1.50 -46.38 7.00
C PRO A 87 -2.07 -45.57 5.82
N SER A 88 -3.05 -44.63 6.01
CA SER A 88 -3.89 -44.15 4.92
C SER A 88 -4.25 -42.66 5.02
N GLU A 89 -3.54 -41.87 5.83
CA GLU A 89 -3.86 -40.49 6.08
C GLU A 89 -2.71 -39.54 5.73
N ILE A 90 -3.04 -38.38 5.11
CA ILE A 90 -2.12 -37.27 4.89
C ILE A 90 -2.67 -36.07 5.63
N GLU A 91 -1.88 -35.49 6.52
CA GLU A 91 -2.18 -34.25 7.22
C GLU A 91 -1.46 -33.09 6.54
N ILE A 92 -2.21 -32.03 6.26
CA ILE A 92 -1.71 -30.78 5.69
C ILE A 92 -2.03 -29.68 6.70
N ARG A 93 -0.99 -29.00 7.20
CA ARG A 93 -1.12 -27.81 8.05
C ARG A 93 -0.64 -26.61 7.28
N ILE A 94 -1.43 -25.56 7.27
CA ILE A 94 -1.12 -24.32 6.58
C ILE A 94 -1.28 -23.18 7.59
N VAL A 95 -0.22 -22.41 7.77
CA VAL A 95 -0.28 -21.10 8.41
C VAL A 95 -0.51 -20.08 7.30
N GLU A 96 -1.62 -19.35 7.38
CA GLU A 96 -1.95 -18.35 6.36
C GLU A 96 -1.20 -17.04 6.59
N ARG A 97 -0.84 -16.40 5.48
CA ARG A 97 -0.16 -15.13 5.47
C ARG A 97 -1.09 -14.03 5.93
N LYS A 98 -0.68 -13.31 6.98
CA LYS A 98 -1.42 -12.16 7.50
C LYS A 98 -1.06 -10.91 6.69
N PRO A 99 -2.06 -10.22 6.13
CA PRO A 99 -1.82 -8.96 5.46
C PRO A 99 -1.49 -7.87 6.48
N VAL A 100 -0.61 -6.94 6.09
CA VAL A 100 -0.21 -5.78 6.90
C VAL A 100 -0.68 -4.46 6.32
N ALA A 101 -1.03 -4.43 5.02
CA ALA A 101 -1.54 -3.24 4.34
C ALA A 101 -2.36 -3.61 3.10
N TRP A 102 -3.14 -2.64 2.61
CA TRP A 102 -3.62 -2.58 1.24
C TRP A 102 -2.59 -1.87 0.36
N ILE A 103 -2.49 -2.23 -0.91
CA ILE A 103 -1.63 -1.57 -1.89
C ILE A 103 -2.35 -1.43 -3.23
N THR A 104 -2.16 -0.28 -3.88
CA THR A 104 -2.72 0.01 -5.20
C THR A 104 -1.76 0.84 -6.05
N SER A 105 -1.89 0.73 -7.37
CA SER A 105 -1.19 1.62 -8.32
C SER A 105 -1.85 2.99 -8.44
N GLU A 106 -3.09 3.14 -8.02
CA GLU A 106 -3.81 4.40 -8.03
C GLU A 106 -3.29 5.32 -6.92
N THR A 107 -3.37 6.62 -7.13
CA THR A 107 -2.98 7.63 -6.14
C THR A 107 -4.12 8.01 -5.20
N GLU A 108 -5.36 7.74 -5.61
CA GLU A 108 -6.56 7.99 -4.83
C GLU A 108 -7.53 6.83 -4.99
N ILE A 109 -7.98 6.26 -3.90
CA ILE A 109 -8.95 5.18 -3.87
C ILE A 109 -9.89 5.36 -2.68
N THR A 110 -11.19 5.21 -2.90
CA THR A 110 -12.19 5.38 -1.84
C THR A 110 -12.36 4.09 -1.03
N ASP A 111 -12.44 2.96 -1.71
CA ASP A 111 -12.63 1.64 -1.11
C ASP A 111 -11.67 0.62 -1.74
N PRO A 112 -10.60 0.24 -1.03
CA PRO A 112 -9.65 -0.75 -1.53
C PRO A 112 -10.26 -2.12 -1.80
N PHE A 113 -11.29 -2.51 -1.05
CA PHE A 113 -11.92 -3.81 -1.22
C PHE A 113 -12.78 -3.89 -2.48
N ALA A 114 -13.48 -2.80 -2.82
CA ALA A 114 -14.32 -2.72 -4.00
C ALA A 114 -13.51 -2.55 -5.31
N SER A 115 -12.24 -2.17 -5.21
CA SER A 115 -11.39 -1.94 -6.38
C SER A 115 -10.69 -3.20 -6.84
N ASP A 116 -10.69 -3.41 -8.16
CA ASP A 116 -9.93 -4.48 -8.79
C ASP A 116 -8.42 -4.19 -8.83
N SER A 117 -8.01 -2.93 -8.70
CA SER A 117 -6.61 -2.49 -8.69
C SER A 117 -5.93 -2.64 -7.33
N ALA A 118 -6.68 -2.89 -6.24
CA ALA A 118 -6.14 -3.03 -4.91
C ALA A 118 -5.88 -4.50 -4.53
N PHE A 119 -4.76 -4.68 -3.82
CA PHE A 119 -4.30 -5.96 -3.30
C PHE A 119 -4.00 -5.85 -1.81
N LEU A 120 -4.11 -6.94 -1.10
CA LEU A 120 -3.52 -7.09 0.22
C LEU A 120 -2.04 -7.44 0.08
N VAL A 121 -1.21 -6.92 0.96
CA VAL A 121 0.21 -7.23 1.00
C VAL A 121 0.62 -7.77 2.36
N GLY A 122 1.35 -8.89 2.37
CA GLY A 122 1.93 -9.44 3.59
C GLY A 122 3.24 -8.76 3.97
N ALA A 123 3.73 -9.00 5.19
CA ALA A 123 4.95 -8.39 5.72
C ALA A 123 6.20 -8.62 4.84
N ARG A 124 6.24 -9.71 4.08
CA ARG A 124 7.33 -10.02 3.13
C ARG A 124 7.09 -9.48 1.71
N GLY A 125 6.08 -8.61 1.52
CA GLY A 125 5.78 -7.99 0.23
C GLY A 125 5.02 -8.88 -0.75
N VAL A 126 4.51 -10.05 -0.35
CA VAL A 126 3.74 -10.92 -1.23
C VAL A 126 2.32 -10.39 -1.37
N LEU A 127 1.88 -10.22 -2.62
CA LEU A 127 0.56 -9.71 -2.97
C LEU A 127 -0.50 -10.82 -2.91
N MET A 128 -1.64 -10.49 -2.33
CA MET A 128 -2.78 -11.38 -2.19
C MET A 128 -4.05 -10.71 -2.70
N LYS A 129 -4.92 -11.45 -3.36
CA LYS A 129 -6.26 -10.99 -3.71
C LYS A 129 -7.26 -11.74 -2.84
N GLN A 130 -8.02 -11.00 -2.04
CA GLN A 130 -9.06 -11.60 -1.21
C GLN A 130 -10.43 -11.40 -1.82
N LYS A 131 -11.22 -12.45 -1.81
CA LYS A 131 -12.63 -12.44 -2.27
C LYS A 131 -13.60 -12.13 -1.14
N LYS A 132 -13.18 -12.29 0.12
CA LYS A 132 -14.01 -12.09 1.30
C LYS A 132 -13.38 -11.03 2.19
N LEU A 133 -14.13 -9.97 2.45
CA LEU A 133 -13.72 -8.94 3.40
C LEU A 133 -13.83 -9.48 4.82
N LEU A 134 -12.72 -9.46 5.55
CA LEU A 134 -12.69 -9.75 6.98
C LEU A 134 -12.65 -8.43 7.76
N PRO A 135 -13.26 -8.38 8.97
CA PRO A 135 -13.26 -7.16 9.78
C PRO A 135 -11.83 -6.63 10.07
N GLU A 136 -10.86 -7.51 10.22
CA GLU A 136 -9.46 -7.19 10.46
C GLU A 136 -8.80 -6.42 9.30
N TYR A 137 -9.30 -6.54 8.07
CA TYR A 137 -8.75 -5.86 6.91
C TYR A 137 -9.21 -4.40 6.79
N LEU A 138 -10.32 -4.03 7.46
CA LEU A 138 -10.86 -2.67 7.43
C LEU A 138 -9.96 -1.64 8.10
N GLY A 139 -9.13 -2.08 9.05
CA GLY A 139 -8.22 -1.23 9.81
C GLY A 139 -6.82 -1.13 9.23
N LEU A 140 -6.52 -1.87 8.18
CA LEU A 140 -5.19 -1.90 7.59
C LEU A 140 -4.86 -0.57 6.87
N PRO A 141 -3.60 -0.11 6.96
CA PRO A 141 -3.14 1.05 6.22
C PRO A 141 -3.18 0.80 4.71
N LEU A 142 -3.27 1.89 3.94
CA LEU A 142 -3.31 1.87 2.49
C LEU A 142 -2.01 2.43 1.91
N ILE A 143 -1.36 1.69 1.03
CA ILE A 143 -0.22 2.14 0.24
C ILE A 143 -0.73 2.50 -1.15
N VAL A 144 -0.54 3.76 -1.57
CA VAL A 144 -1.01 4.29 -2.86
C VAL A 144 0.15 4.70 -3.76
N GLY A 145 -0.11 4.76 -5.07
CA GLY A 145 0.87 5.28 -6.03
C GLY A 145 1.96 4.29 -6.43
N CYS A 146 1.74 2.98 -6.29
CA CYS A 146 2.68 1.94 -6.74
C CYS A 146 2.63 1.81 -8.27
N SER A 147 3.21 2.77 -8.99
CA SER A 147 3.12 2.85 -10.47
C SER A 147 4.24 2.14 -11.21
N GLY A 148 5.29 1.71 -10.52
CA GLY A 148 6.51 1.16 -11.13
C GLY A 148 6.47 -0.33 -11.45
N GLU A 149 5.48 -1.07 -10.95
CA GLU A 149 5.39 -2.52 -11.15
C GLU A 149 3.94 -3.01 -11.32
N SER A 150 3.80 -4.14 -12.01
CA SER A 150 2.51 -4.79 -12.18
C SER A 150 2.10 -5.52 -10.91
N LEU A 151 1.01 -5.08 -10.30
CA LEU A 151 0.43 -5.72 -9.12
C LEU A 151 -0.37 -6.96 -9.53
N GLU A 152 0.10 -8.14 -9.13
CA GLU A 152 -0.55 -9.43 -9.41
C GLU A 152 -0.50 -10.32 -8.16
N ALA A 153 -1.57 -11.05 -7.89
CA ALA A 153 -1.61 -11.97 -6.76
C ALA A 153 -0.52 -13.05 -6.89
N GLY A 154 0.23 -13.28 -5.82
CA GLY A 154 1.35 -14.22 -5.75
C GLY A 154 2.70 -13.62 -6.09
N LYS A 155 2.76 -12.43 -6.70
CA LYS A 155 4.02 -11.73 -6.89
C LYS A 155 4.49 -11.07 -5.60
N THR A 156 5.79 -10.89 -5.49
CA THR A 156 6.44 -10.14 -4.42
C THR A 156 6.80 -8.76 -4.92
N LEU A 157 6.53 -7.73 -4.14
CA LEU A 157 6.91 -6.35 -4.44
C LEU A 157 8.43 -6.22 -4.56
N GLU A 158 8.87 -5.55 -5.60
CA GLU A 158 10.29 -5.33 -5.90
C GLU A 158 10.70 -3.87 -5.73
N SER A 159 9.76 -2.92 -5.85
CA SER A 159 10.06 -1.49 -5.75
C SER A 159 10.66 -1.13 -4.38
N PRO A 160 11.72 -0.31 -4.36
CA PRO A 160 12.37 0.13 -3.12
C PRO A 160 11.40 0.91 -2.23
N GLU A 161 10.54 1.73 -2.82
CA GLU A 161 9.55 2.55 -2.12
C GLU A 161 8.53 1.68 -1.39
N ALA A 162 8.00 0.64 -2.06
CA ALA A 162 7.05 -0.28 -1.45
C ALA A 162 7.69 -1.10 -0.32
N LYS A 163 8.93 -1.57 -0.50
CA LYS A 163 9.70 -2.26 0.55
C LYS A 163 9.95 -1.35 1.75
N THR A 164 10.32 -0.10 1.48
CA THR A 164 10.53 0.89 2.54
C THR A 164 9.23 1.23 3.27
N ALA A 165 8.10 1.30 2.57
CA ALA A 165 6.80 1.49 3.19
C ALA A 165 6.42 0.33 4.12
N LEU A 166 6.64 -0.92 3.70
CA LEU A 166 6.41 -2.10 4.55
C LEU A 166 7.35 -2.12 5.78
N GLU A 167 8.60 -1.73 5.60
CA GLU A 167 9.55 -1.62 6.70
C GLU A 167 9.14 -0.52 7.69
N LEU A 168 8.67 0.62 7.21
CA LEU A 168 8.12 1.70 8.05
C LEU A 168 6.93 1.21 8.88
N LEU A 169 6.00 0.47 8.27
CA LEU A 169 4.87 -0.14 8.97
C LEU A 169 5.36 -1.08 10.08
N ARG A 170 6.30 -1.97 9.77
CA ARG A 170 6.89 -2.92 10.72
C ARG A 170 7.55 -2.20 11.91
N LEU A 171 8.36 -1.18 11.63
CA LEU A 171 9.05 -0.41 12.65
C LEU A 171 8.08 0.38 13.53
N THR A 172 7.04 0.96 12.94
CA THR A 172 6.03 1.71 13.68
C THR A 172 5.22 0.80 14.59
N GLU A 173 4.82 -0.38 14.11
CA GLU A 173 4.06 -1.37 14.88
C GLU A 173 4.86 -1.93 16.06
N SER A 174 6.17 -2.15 15.88
CA SER A 174 7.06 -2.66 16.93
C SER A 174 7.55 -1.57 17.90
N SER A 175 7.21 -0.32 17.69
CA SER A 175 7.67 0.83 18.48
C SER A 175 6.58 1.33 19.44
N PHE A 176 7.00 2.15 20.43
CA PHE A 176 6.05 2.88 21.29
C PHE A 176 5.25 3.95 20.55
N LEU A 177 5.54 4.20 19.27
CA LEU A 177 4.75 5.09 18.41
C LEU A 177 3.43 4.46 17.93
N GLN A 178 3.25 3.14 18.07
CA GLN A 178 2.07 2.39 17.61
C GLN A 178 0.73 3.03 18.02
N THR A 179 0.63 3.58 19.23
CA THR A 179 -0.60 4.22 19.75
C THR A 179 -0.70 5.70 19.42
N ARG A 180 0.44 6.38 19.18
CA ARG A 180 0.51 7.85 19.01
C ARG A 180 0.52 8.27 17.55
N PHE A 181 1.07 7.45 16.68
CA PHE A 181 1.17 7.69 15.24
C PHE A 181 0.65 6.48 14.47
N GLN A 182 -0.65 6.45 14.22
CA GLN A 182 -1.30 5.34 13.54
C GLN A 182 -1.39 5.64 12.06
N ILE A 183 -0.56 4.96 11.29
CA ILE A 183 -0.50 5.14 9.84
C ILE A 183 -1.84 4.73 9.21
N ARG A 184 -2.44 5.64 8.45
CA ARG A 184 -3.63 5.41 7.65
C ARG A 184 -3.29 5.18 6.19
N GLU A 185 -2.38 5.99 5.64
CA GLU A 185 -2.03 5.99 4.23
C GLU A 185 -0.56 6.30 4.02
N ILE A 186 0.06 5.65 3.05
CA ILE A 186 1.43 5.91 2.61
C ILE A 186 1.40 6.10 1.09
N ASP A 187 1.67 7.32 0.63
CA ASP A 187 1.84 7.62 -0.79
C ASP A 187 3.31 7.40 -1.18
N ILE A 188 3.53 6.46 -2.10
CA ILE A 188 4.83 6.09 -2.66
C ILE A 188 5.02 6.54 -4.10
N SER A 189 4.16 7.43 -4.60
CA SER A 189 4.25 7.94 -5.98
C SER A 189 5.54 8.72 -6.27
N LYS A 190 6.24 9.16 -5.22
CA LYS A 190 7.50 9.89 -5.31
C LYS A 190 8.67 8.95 -5.04
N ASN A 191 9.59 8.82 -5.98
CA ASN A 191 10.72 7.89 -5.92
C ASN A 191 11.79 8.26 -4.87
N TYR A 192 11.64 9.37 -4.14
CA TYR A 192 12.64 9.84 -3.19
C TYR A 192 12.14 9.95 -1.75
N CYS A 193 10.84 9.81 -1.51
CA CYS A 193 10.26 9.89 -0.17
C CYS A 193 8.93 9.16 -0.09
N LEU A 194 8.54 8.84 1.15
CA LEU A 194 7.20 8.37 1.49
C LEU A 194 6.42 9.55 2.09
N LEU A 195 5.21 9.81 1.62
CA LEU A 195 4.30 10.76 2.26
C LEU A 195 3.29 9.95 3.09
N VAL A 196 3.41 10.06 4.39
CA VAL A 196 2.61 9.28 5.35
C VAL A 196 1.55 10.17 5.96
N THR A 197 0.31 9.71 5.90
CA THR A 197 -0.84 10.34 6.57
C THR A 197 -1.28 9.45 7.72
N ASP A 198 -1.35 10.00 8.93
CA ASP A 198 -1.85 9.28 10.09
C ASP A 198 -3.39 9.38 10.22
N LYS A 199 -3.97 8.72 11.22
CA LYS A 199 -5.40 8.78 11.50
C LYS A 199 -5.88 10.18 11.91
N ASN A 200 -5.00 11.01 12.47
CA ASN A 200 -5.29 12.40 12.87
C ASN A 200 -5.11 13.38 11.72
N ARG A 201 -4.84 12.89 10.50
CA ARG A 201 -4.56 13.66 9.28
C ARG A 201 -3.24 14.42 9.30
N SER A 202 -2.34 14.15 10.23
CA SER A 202 -0.99 14.68 10.18
C SER A 202 -0.24 14.07 8.99
N ARG A 203 0.53 14.88 8.28
CA ARG A 203 1.30 14.44 7.12
C ARG A 203 2.79 14.48 7.43
N VAL A 204 3.44 13.34 7.34
CA VAL A 204 4.87 13.20 7.62
C VAL A 204 5.59 12.69 6.39
N MET A 205 6.61 13.41 5.92
CA MET A 205 7.48 12.96 4.83
C MET A 205 8.69 12.24 5.41
N PHE A 206 8.89 11.00 4.98
CA PHE A 206 10.04 10.18 5.31
C PHE A 206 10.96 10.02 4.11
N ALA A 207 12.27 10.05 4.32
CA ALA A 207 13.24 9.58 3.33
C ALA A 207 13.22 8.04 3.28
N LEU A 208 13.71 7.46 2.18
CA LEU A 208 13.72 6.02 1.97
C LEU A 208 14.80 5.27 2.81
N ASN A 209 15.69 5.98 3.47
CA ASN A 209 16.77 5.45 4.30
C ASN A 209 16.64 5.93 5.74
N ASP A 210 17.37 5.27 6.67
CA ASP A 210 17.48 5.67 8.07
C ASP A 210 16.13 5.87 8.80
N LEU A 211 15.14 5.00 8.52
CA LEU A 211 13.79 5.09 9.07
C LEU A 211 13.75 5.12 10.61
N GLU A 212 14.60 4.34 11.27
CA GLU A 212 14.67 4.31 12.74
C GLU A 212 15.05 5.67 13.33
N GLU A 213 16.02 6.37 12.71
CA GLU A 213 16.39 7.71 13.13
C GLU A 213 15.29 8.73 12.88
N GLN A 214 14.60 8.61 11.75
CA GLN A 214 13.47 9.46 11.42
C GLN A 214 12.30 9.23 12.40
N LEU A 215 12.02 7.99 12.80
CA LEU A 215 11.02 7.68 13.81
C LEU A 215 11.39 8.24 15.19
N ARG A 216 12.68 8.22 15.57
CA ARG A 216 13.14 8.90 16.80
C ARG A 216 12.93 10.41 16.75
N ARG A 217 13.17 11.03 15.61
CA ARG A 217 12.88 12.47 15.42
C ARG A 217 11.38 12.75 15.49
N LEU A 218 10.56 11.93 14.83
CA LEU A 218 9.10 12.04 14.93
C LEU A 218 8.64 12.02 16.38
N GLN A 219 9.20 11.11 17.19
CA GLN A 219 8.88 11.04 18.62
C GLN A 219 9.12 12.38 19.34
N VAL A 220 10.27 13.02 19.09
CA VAL A 220 10.58 14.31 19.72
C VAL A 220 9.53 15.37 19.36
N PHE A 221 9.06 15.39 18.10
CA PHE A 221 8.00 16.31 17.68
C PHE A 221 6.66 15.99 18.33
N LEU A 222 6.30 14.71 18.44
CA LEU A 222 5.08 14.29 19.13
C LEU A 222 5.14 14.61 20.64
N ASP A 223 6.29 14.44 21.28
CA ASP A 223 6.50 14.85 22.69
C ASP A 223 6.34 16.37 22.86
N TYR A 224 6.82 17.15 21.89
CA TYR A 224 6.61 18.60 21.86
C TYR A 224 5.11 18.94 21.72
N CYS A 225 4.38 18.27 20.83
CA CYS A 225 2.95 18.44 20.64
C CYS A 225 2.18 18.21 21.93
N ASP A 226 2.46 17.09 22.64
CA ASP A 226 1.81 16.76 23.90
C ASP A 226 2.06 17.82 24.98
N ASN A 227 3.28 18.36 25.05
CA ASN A 227 3.66 19.39 26.03
C ASN A 227 3.02 20.77 25.72
N THR A 228 2.84 21.08 24.44
CA THR A 228 2.32 22.39 24.00
C THR A 228 0.82 22.39 23.70
N LYS A 229 0.17 21.21 23.74
CA LYS A 229 -1.22 21.03 23.34
C LYS A 229 -1.52 21.53 21.92
N GLN A 230 -0.59 21.26 21.02
CA GLN A 230 -0.71 21.56 19.60
C GLN A 230 -0.74 20.23 18.83
N ASP A 231 -1.53 20.17 17.77
CA ASP A 231 -1.55 19.00 16.91
C ASP A 231 -0.55 19.17 15.76
N LEU A 232 0.13 18.07 15.42
CA LEU A 232 1.03 18.05 14.29
C LEU A 232 0.22 18.08 12.98
N GLU A 233 0.48 19.06 12.12
CA GLU A 233 -0.14 19.15 10.80
C GLU A 233 0.77 18.58 9.72
N THR A 234 1.98 19.14 9.57
CA THR A 234 2.96 18.64 8.61
C THR A 234 4.36 18.56 9.22
N LEU A 235 5.12 17.54 8.82
CA LEU A 235 6.50 17.34 9.24
C LEU A 235 7.33 16.77 8.08
N ASN A 236 8.46 17.39 7.77
CA ASN A 236 9.35 16.91 6.72
C ASN A 236 10.66 16.36 7.31
N LEU A 237 10.73 15.05 7.50
CA LEU A 237 11.89 14.34 8.03
C LEU A 237 12.99 14.05 6.98
N VAL A 238 12.71 14.28 5.69
CA VAL A 238 13.72 14.16 4.63
C VAL A 238 14.84 15.18 4.84
N ALA A 239 14.50 16.36 5.41
CA ALA A 239 15.48 17.37 5.78
C ALA A 239 16.28 16.93 7.01
N GLN A 240 17.61 16.87 6.88
CA GLN A 240 18.49 16.52 8.01
C GLN A 240 18.71 17.69 8.98
N ARG A 241 18.61 18.92 8.50
CA ARG A 241 18.76 20.17 9.28
C ARG A 241 17.60 21.08 8.98
N ASN A 242 17.19 21.91 9.95
CA ASN A 242 16.07 22.85 9.82
C ASN A 242 14.80 22.13 9.33
N ILE A 243 14.35 21.15 10.08
CA ILE A 243 13.19 20.31 9.76
C ILE A 243 11.95 21.19 9.67
N PRO A 244 11.30 21.33 8.48
CA PRO A 244 10.05 22.06 8.34
C PRO A 244 8.94 21.34 9.09
N VAL A 245 8.24 22.08 9.95
CA VAL A 245 7.11 21.56 10.73
C VAL A 245 6.01 22.61 10.80
N THR A 246 4.75 22.19 10.70
CA THR A 246 3.57 23.01 10.98
C THR A 246 2.72 22.36 12.05
N PHE A 247 2.12 23.19 12.89
CA PHE A 247 1.24 22.76 13.97
C PHE A 247 -0.11 23.43 13.82
N THR A 248 -1.17 22.70 14.12
CA THR A 248 -2.53 23.24 14.20
C THR A 248 -2.85 23.52 15.67
N SER A 249 -3.36 24.71 15.96
CA SER A 249 -3.82 25.00 17.32
C SER A 249 -5.18 24.35 17.55
N ALA A 250 -5.31 23.51 18.55
CA ALA A 250 -6.57 22.87 18.95
C ALA A 250 -7.71 23.87 19.27
N ALA A 251 -7.39 25.16 19.40
CA ALA A 251 -8.37 26.24 19.64
C ALA A 251 -9.01 26.77 18.34
N ALA A 252 -8.52 26.42 17.16
CA ALA A 252 -9.06 26.95 15.89
C ALA A 252 -10.36 26.26 15.44
N ASP A 253 -10.55 24.99 15.84
CA ASP A 253 -11.75 24.23 15.43
C ASP A 253 -13.03 24.57 16.20
N VAL A 254 -12.93 25.22 17.35
CA VAL A 254 -14.10 25.61 18.16
C VAL A 254 -14.71 26.95 17.73
N ILE A 255 -13.99 27.77 16.95
CA ILE A 255 -14.43 29.13 16.56
C ILE A 255 -15.17 29.13 15.21
N ASN A 256 -15.03 28.11 14.38
CA ASN A 256 -15.67 28.05 13.08
C ASN A 256 -17.13 27.57 13.07
N ASP A 257 -17.67 27.15 14.20
CA ASP A 257 -19.08 26.73 14.30
C ASP A 257 -20.02 27.83 14.82
N THR A 258 -19.50 29.03 15.07
CA THR A 258 -20.33 30.19 15.36
C THR A 258 -20.35 31.06 14.11
N LEU A 259 -21.44 30.92 13.36
CA LEU A 259 -21.80 31.71 12.18
C LEU A 259 -21.84 33.22 12.51
N GLU A 260 -20.73 33.87 12.34
CA GLU A 260 -20.74 35.31 12.03
C GLU A 260 -20.18 35.54 10.62
N PRO A 261 -20.90 36.25 9.74
CA PRO A 261 -20.39 36.52 8.41
C PRO A 261 -19.11 37.38 8.50
N PRO A 262 -18.17 37.22 7.56
CA PRO A 262 -16.94 38.01 7.58
C PRO A 262 -17.25 39.49 7.56
N VAL A 263 -16.82 40.17 8.62
CA VAL A 263 -16.89 41.66 8.67
C VAL A 263 -15.93 42.18 7.61
N GLU A 264 -16.48 42.75 6.54
CA GLU A 264 -15.68 43.42 5.54
C GLU A 264 -14.80 44.48 6.19
N PRO A 265 -13.50 44.55 5.83
CA PRO A 265 -12.62 45.60 6.39
C PRO A 265 -13.16 46.97 6.01
N ARG A 266 -13.67 47.73 7.00
CA ARG A 266 -14.02 49.11 6.81
C ARG A 266 -12.74 49.88 6.46
N ILE A 267 -12.64 50.29 5.21
CA ILE A 267 -11.64 51.25 4.75
C ILE A 267 -11.98 52.57 5.42
N MET A 268 -11.26 52.92 6.49
CA MET A 268 -11.33 54.26 7.06
C MET A 268 -10.69 55.23 6.07
N LYS A 269 -11.52 56.08 5.45
CA LYS A 269 -11.03 57.17 4.65
C LYS A 269 -10.25 58.11 5.60
N ALA A 270 -8.99 58.37 5.26
CA ALA A 270 -8.16 59.31 5.97
C ALA A 270 -8.85 60.71 5.97
N ILE A 271 -9.03 61.25 7.16
CA ILE A 271 -9.52 62.62 7.34
C ILE A 271 -8.39 63.57 6.95
N PRO A 272 -8.57 64.48 5.97
CA PRO A 272 -7.52 65.40 5.62
C PRO A 272 -7.31 66.40 6.76
N VAL A 273 -6.09 66.46 7.25
CA VAL A 273 -5.65 67.46 8.23
C VAL A 273 -5.58 68.82 7.52
N HIS A 274 -6.46 69.78 7.90
CA HIS A 274 -6.38 71.17 7.45
C HIS A 274 -5.13 71.82 8.04
N GLY A 275 -4.18 72.18 7.17
CA GLY A 275 -3.14 73.16 7.49
C GLY A 275 -3.63 74.55 7.23
N PRO A 276 -3.02 75.63 7.83
CA PRO A 276 -3.60 76.94 7.94
C PRO A 276 -3.66 77.75 6.61
N GLU A 277 -4.74 78.50 6.51
CA GLU A 277 -5.09 79.40 5.44
C GLU A 277 -3.95 80.40 5.05
N ASN A 278 -3.74 80.54 3.76
CA ASN A 278 -3.26 81.81 3.20
C ASN A 278 -4.22 82.29 2.10
N ARG A 279 -4.87 83.45 2.42
CA ARG A 279 -5.68 84.22 1.49
C ARG A 279 -4.82 84.71 0.35
N ALA A 280 -5.29 84.64 -0.86
CA ALA A 280 -5.40 85.83 -1.75
C ALA A 280 -5.96 85.47 -3.15
N HIS A 281 -6.95 86.25 -3.50
CA HIS A 281 -7.40 86.79 -4.81
C HIS A 281 -8.24 85.85 -5.73
N GLN A 282 -9.47 86.36 -5.80
CA GLN A 282 -10.47 86.21 -6.85
C GLN A 282 -9.94 86.59 -8.25
N VAL A 283 -10.47 85.96 -9.30
CA VAL A 283 -11.42 86.60 -10.30
C VAL A 283 -11.84 85.48 -11.29
N PRO A 284 -13.04 85.64 -11.91
CA PRO A 284 -13.90 84.58 -12.38
C PRO A 284 -13.87 84.35 -13.89
N GLY A 285 -14.46 83.31 -14.34
CA GLY A 285 -14.96 83.27 -15.70
C GLY A 285 -14.82 81.97 -16.43
N THR A 286 -15.96 81.49 -16.70
CA THR A 286 -16.48 80.96 -17.96
C THR A 286 -16.67 79.47 -18.13
N GLN A 287 -17.90 79.19 -18.33
CA GLN A 287 -18.63 78.01 -18.78
C GLN A 287 -17.99 77.35 -20.00
N GLN A 288 -18.21 76.06 -20.08
CA GLN A 288 -18.94 75.36 -21.14
C GLN A 288 -18.40 73.90 -21.30
N THR A 289 -19.26 73.01 -21.15
CA THR A 289 -20.03 72.08 -21.99
C THR A 289 -19.32 70.84 -22.48
N ALA A 290 -19.92 69.80 -22.07
CA ALA A 290 -20.42 68.65 -22.80
C ALA A 290 -19.50 67.85 -23.77
N SER A 291 -19.68 66.59 -23.67
CA SER A 291 -19.91 65.65 -24.78
C SER A 291 -18.92 64.47 -24.94
N SER A 292 -19.52 63.39 -24.77
CA SER A 292 -19.49 62.19 -25.64
C SER A 292 -18.27 61.24 -25.61
N ALA A 293 -18.60 60.06 -25.31
CA ALA A 293 -17.91 58.79 -25.75
C ALA A 293 -17.84 58.72 -27.29
N PRO A 294 -16.96 57.95 -27.87
CA PRO A 294 -17.43 56.65 -28.33
C PRO A 294 -16.44 55.47 -28.27
N LYS A 295 -17.01 54.32 -28.04
CA LYS A 295 -17.03 53.03 -28.77
C LYS A 295 -15.84 52.64 -29.66
N SER A 296 -15.45 51.36 -29.39
CA SER A 296 -15.19 50.28 -30.35
C SER A 296 -13.83 50.21 -31.05
N ARG A 297 -13.17 49.11 -30.97
CA ARG A 297 -13.23 48.12 -32.06
C ARG A 297 -12.37 46.88 -31.76
N ALA A 298 -12.97 45.77 -32.04
CA ALA A 298 -12.39 44.44 -32.13
C ALA A 298 -11.49 44.29 -33.38
N ALA A 299 -10.49 43.44 -33.29
CA ALA A 299 -9.93 42.66 -34.40
C ALA A 299 -9.17 41.50 -33.73
N SER A 300 -9.61 40.27 -33.79
CA SER A 300 -9.71 39.28 -34.85
C SER A 300 -8.37 38.79 -35.35
N MET A 301 -8.20 37.47 -35.19
CA MET A 301 -7.59 36.50 -36.11
C MET A 301 -6.06 36.39 -36.06
N ILE A 302 -5.38 35.27 -36.13
CA ILE A 302 -5.58 34.01 -36.88
C ILE A 302 -4.58 32.97 -36.33
N PRO A 303 -4.83 31.63 -36.34
CA PRO A 303 -3.85 30.61 -36.01
C PRO A 303 -3.04 30.18 -37.25
N PRO A 304 -1.85 29.63 -37.11
CA PRO A 304 -1.23 28.88 -38.20
C PRO A 304 -1.18 27.34 -37.95
N LYS A 305 -1.82 26.70 -38.83
CA LYS A 305 -1.56 25.52 -39.67
C LYS A 305 -0.55 24.46 -39.18
N ALA A 306 -1.10 23.27 -39.21
CA ALA A 306 -0.42 21.99 -39.29
C ALA A 306 0.55 21.89 -40.50
N ILE A 307 1.68 21.27 -40.28
CA ILE A 307 2.49 20.70 -41.37
C ILE A 307 2.61 19.21 -41.12
N HIS A 308 1.97 18.51 -42.00
CA HIS A 308 2.09 17.10 -42.35
C HIS A 308 3.44 16.90 -43.06
N ASN A 309 4.23 15.90 -42.68
CA ASN A 309 5.06 15.25 -43.68
C ASN A 309 5.28 13.77 -43.34
N GLN A 310 5.12 13.05 -44.42
CA GLN A 310 5.06 11.63 -44.61
C GLN A 310 6.42 10.92 -44.56
N GLN A 311 6.34 9.68 -44.19
CA GLN A 311 7.01 8.48 -44.77
C GLN A 311 8.46 8.58 -45.27
N LYS A 312 9.29 7.65 -44.77
CA LYS A 312 9.93 6.64 -45.64
C LYS A 312 10.40 5.42 -44.85
N LYS A 313 9.99 4.31 -45.34
CA LYS A 313 10.31 2.91 -45.35
C LYS A 313 11.78 2.59 -45.65
N ALA A 314 12.16 1.37 -45.21
CA ALA A 314 13.24 0.47 -45.64
C ALA A 314 14.59 0.73 -44.91
N GLU A 315 15.17 -0.25 -44.27
CA GLU A 315 15.47 -1.68 -44.57
C GLU A 315 15.49 -2.50 -43.29
#